data_a6565b3e20cf08044d2dd8b9174386c4
#
_entry.id   a6565b3e20cf08044d2dd8b9174386c4
#
_cell.length_a   1.000
_cell.length_b   1.000
_cell.length_c   1.000
_cell.angle_alpha   90.00
_cell.angle_beta   90.00
_cell.angle_gamma   90.00
#
_symmetry.space_group_name_H-M   'P 1'
#
loop_
_entity.id
_entity.type
_entity.pdbx_description
1 polymer ?
#
loop_
_entity_poly.entity_id
_entity_poly.type
_entity_poly.pdbx_seq_one_letter_code
_entity_poly.pdbx_strand_id
1 'polypeptide(L)'
;MMLVVGGAHSGKRTFVREKLGFAADDFVDAAQFAEGGVPAAFAGRVAYRAEELVRALDADRALERLIGFDVVILSLVGSGVVPMRAEDAQWRERAGRLGCALAARADVVVRMTCGIPQVIKGNLADAPRGTQGAGAPLEVVFVRHGATAGTEDHRYSGAGT
;
A
#
# COMPACT_ATOMS: atom_id res chain seq x y z
N MET A 1 -7.77 -8.39 -5.18
CA MET A 1 -7.27 -7.00 -5.00
C MET A 1 -5.93 -7.01 -4.28
N MET A 2 -5.00 -6.19 -4.70
CA MET A 2 -3.69 -6.01 -4.09
C MET A 2 -3.57 -4.62 -3.46
N LEU A 3 -2.98 -4.53 -2.28
CA LEU A 3 -2.65 -3.27 -1.63
C LEU A 3 -1.14 -3.03 -1.64
N VAL A 4 -0.71 -1.87 -2.11
CA VAL A 4 0.69 -1.43 -2.08
C VAL A 4 0.81 -0.22 -1.16
N VAL A 5 1.52 -0.38 -0.03
CA VAL A 5 1.70 0.68 0.96
C VAL A 5 3.16 1.12 1.05
N GLY A 6 3.39 2.31 1.54
CA GLY A 6 4.75 2.82 1.79
C GLY A 6 4.75 4.34 1.96
N GLY A 7 5.87 4.88 2.40
CA GLY A 7 6.05 6.32 2.54
C GLY A 7 5.93 7.07 1.22
N ALA A 8 5.88 8.39 1.26
CA ALA A 8 5.98 9.21 0.07
C ALA A 8 7.25 8.86 -0.71
N HIS A 9 7.18 8.86 -2.04
CA HIS A 9 8.31 8.58 -2.95
C HIS A 9 9.04 7.23 -2.74
N SER A 10 8.41 6.25 -2.08
CA SER A 10 9.01 4.93 -1.82
C SER A 10 9.04 3.97 -3.03
N GLY A 11 8.68 4.43 -4.24
CA GLY A 11 8.72 3.61 -5.45
C GLY A 11 7.45 2.78 -5.74
N LYS A 12 6.34 3.01 -5.02
CA LYS A 12 5.08 2.26 -5.17
C LYS A 12 4.56 2.21 -6.60
N ARG A 13 4.45 3.37 -7.29
CA ARG A 13 3.96 3.43 -8.68
C ARG A 13 4.92 2.76 -9.66
N THR A 14 6.22 2.95 -9.48
CA THR A 14 7.26 2.31 -10.27
C THR A 14 7.17 0.79 -10.17
N PHE A 15 7.03 0.27 -8.95
CA PHE A 15 6.84 -1.15 -8.72
C PHE A 15 5.61 -1.71 -9.46
N VAL A 16 4.46 -1.07 -9.35
CA VAL A 16 3.23 -1.51 -10.02
C VAL A 16 3.37 -1.45 -11.54
N ARG A 17 3.97 -0.39 -12.06
CA ARG A 17 4.18 -0.24 -13.50
C ARG A 17 5.18 -1.27 -14.04
N GLU A 18 6.37 -1.36 -13.45
CA GLU A 18 7.49 -2.11 -14.02
C GLU A 18 7.51 -3.59 -13.64
N LYS A 19 7.02 -3.93 -12.45
CA LYS A 19 7.06 -5.31 -11.95
C LYS A 19 5.72 -6.03 -12.11
N LEU A 20 4.60 -5.31 -12.10
CA LEU A 20 3.29 -5.89 -12.33
C LEU A 20 2.75 -5.67 -13.75
N GLY A 21 3.40 -4.82 -14.56
CA GLY A 21 3.09 -4.63 -15.98
C GLY A 21 1.85 -3.78 -16.26
N PHE A 22 1.46 -2.88 -15.35
CA PHE A 22 0.38 -1.93 -15.59
C PHE A 22 0.87 -0.75 -16.44
N ALA A 23 0.09 -0.37 -17.46
CA ALA A 23 0.36 0.79 -18.29
C ALA A 23 0.15 2.11 -17.51
N ALA A 24 0.67 3.20 -18.04
CA ALA A 24 0.46 4.52 -17.43
C ALA A 24 -1.02 4.90 -17.36
N ASP A 25 -1.79 4.54 -18.39
CA ASP A 25 -3.22 4.83 -18.51
C ASP A 25 -4.11 3.97 -17.59
N ASP A 26 -3.56 2.93 -16.96
CA ASP A 26 -4.26 2.12 -15.97
C ASP A 26 -4.31 2.81 -14.61
N PHE A 27 -3.48 3.85 -14.39
CA PHE A 27 -3.40 4.55 -13.12
C PHE A 27 -4.43 5.67 -13.01
N VAL A 28 -5.26 5.59 -11.99
CA VAL A 28 -6.35 6.54 -11.75
C VAL A 28 -6.15 7.20 -10.38
N ASP A 29 -6.22 8.53 -10.34
CA ASP A 29 -6.14 9.26 -9.07
C ASP A 29 -7.43 9.04 -8.27
N ALA A 30 -7.29 8.39 -7.12
CA ALA A 30 -8.44 8.07 -6.27
C ALA A 30 -9.15 9.34 -5.74
N ALA A 31 -8.45 10.47 -5.60
CA ALA A 31 -9.02 11.71 -5.10
C ALA A 31 -10.20 12.21 -5.96
N GLN A 32 -10.23 11.89 -7.27
CA GLN A 32 -11.33 12.29 -8.14
C GLN A 32 -12.67 11.61 -7.81
N PHE A 33 -12.66 10.53 -7.03
CA PHE A 33 -13.87 9.81 -6.62
C PHE A 33 -14.37 10.22 -5.23
N ALA A 34 -13.89 11.31 -4.68
CA ALA A 34 -14.39 11.86 -3.43
C ALA A 34 -15.87 12.28 -3.56
N GLU A 35 -16.22 12.86 -4.71
CA GLU A 35 -17.59 13.21 -5.08
C GLU A 35 -18.09 12.24 -6.18
N GLY A 36 -19.16 11.53 -5.91
CA GLY A 36 -19.73 10.58 -6.87
C GLY A 36 -19.16 9.15 -6.78
N GLY A 37 -19.66 8.25 -7.64
CA GLY A 37 -19.25 6.84 -7.69
C GLY A 37 -18.02 6.62 -8.59
N VAL A 38 -17.40 5.46 -8.45
CA VAL A 38 -16.39 5.00 -9.40
C VAL A 38 -17.08 4.40 -10.61
N PRO A 39 -16.87 4.94 -11.81
CA PRO A 39 -17.44 4.36 -13.02
C PRO A 39 -16.91 2.93 -13.26
N ALA A 40 -17.76 2.04 -13.80
CA ALA A 40 -17.39 0.66 -14.08
C ALA A 40 -16.16 0.54 -15.04
N ALA A 41 -15.93 1.54 -15.88
CA ALA A 41 -14.75 1.61 -16.74
C ALA A 41 -13.40 1.61 -16.01
N PHE A 42 -13.39 1.88 -14.70
CA PHE A 42 -12.18 1.87 -13.88
C PHE A 42 -11.99 0.58 -13.08
N ALA A 43 -12.93 -0.37 -13.18
CA ALA A 43 -12.74 -1.70 -12.62
C ALA A 43 -11.51 -2.37 -13.25
N GLY A 44 -10.72 -3.06 -12.43
CA GLY A 44 -9.52 -3.76 -12.91
C GLY A 44 -8.29 -2.88 -13.12
N ARG A 45 -8.31 -1.62 -12.67
CA ARG A 45 -7.20 -0.67 -12.80
C ARG A 45 -6.45 -0.44 -11.47
N VAL A 46 -5.59 0.55 -11.47
CA VAL A 46 -4.75 0.93 -10.33
C VAL A 46 -5.23 2.26 -9.75
N ALA A 47 -5.77 2.24 -8.55
CA ALA A 47 -6.06 3.47 -7.82
C ALA A 47 -4.81 3.93 -7.05
N TYR A 48 -4.38 5.17 -7.22
CA TYR A 48 -3.30 5.76 -6.44
C TYR A 48 -3.77 6.97 -5.64
N ARG A 49 -3.01 7.39 -4.63
CA ARG A 49 -3.37 8.44 -3.67
C ARG A 49 -4.67 8.13 -2.92
N ALA A 50 -4.86 6.86 -2.56
CA ALA A 50 -6.06 6.42 -1.86
C ALA A 50 -6.26 7.14 -0.51
N GLU A 51 -5.19 7.61 0.13
CA GLU A 51 -5.21 8.42 1.35
C GLU A 51 -5.93 9.77 1.19
N GLU A 52 -6.02 10.30 -0.01
CA GLU A 52 -6.69 11.57 -0.24
C GLU A 52 -8.22 11.46 -0.18
N LEU A 53 -8.78 10.28 -0.48
CA LEU A 53 -10.23 10.06 -0.36
C LEU A 53 -10.76 10.37 1.03
N VAL A 54 -10.00 10.04 2.07
CA VAL A 54 -10.44 10.21 3.46
C VAL A 54 -10.30 11.64 3.98
N ARG A 55 -9.94 12.60 3.13
CA ARG A 55 -10.14 14.02 3.43
C ARG A 55 -11.62 14.40 3.37
N ALA A 56 -12.35 13.83 2.42
CA ALA A 56 -13.76 14.11 2.19
C ALA A 56 -14.70 12.99 2.68
N LEU A 57 -14.25 11.73 2.67
CA LEU A 57 -15.03 10.56 3.04
C LEU A 57 -14.56 9.97 4.38
N ASP A 58 -15.43 9.22 5.04
CA ASP A 58 -15.00 8.29 6.08
C ASP A 58 -14.29 7.06 5.47
N ALA A 59 -13.67 6.23 6.32
CA ALA A 59 -12.89 5.09 5.86
C ALA A 59 -13.74 4.01 5.17
N ASP A 60 -14.98 3.82 5.60
CA ASP A 60 -15.87 2.79 5.05
C ASP A 60 -16.32 3.17 3.64
N ARG A 61 -16.75 4.41 3.45
CA ARG A 61 -17.11 4.92 2.12
C ARG A 61 -15.90 4.96 1.17
N ALA A 62 -14.73 5.34 1.66
CA ALA A 62 -13.50 5.29 0.87
C ALA A 62 -13.14 3.85 0.47
N LEU A 63 -13.32 2.88 1.35
CA LEU A 63 -13.14 1.47 1.06
C LEU A 63 -14.09 1.01 -0.06
N GLU A 64 -15.38 1.34 0.02
CA GLU A 64 -16.37 1.00 -1.01
C GLU A 64 -16.00 1.53 -2.41
N ARG A 65 -15.35 2.71 -2.48
CA ARG A 65 -14.83 3.26 -3.74
C ARG A 65 -13.66 2.46 -4.30
N LEU A 66 -12.88 1.79 -3.45
CA LEU A 66 -11.59 1.20 -3.81
C LEU A 66 -11.65 -0.32 -4.05
N ILE A 67 -12.66 -1.03 -3.55
CA ILE A 67 -12.73 -2.50 -3.65
C ILE A 67 -12.86 -3.02 -5.08
N GLY A 68 -13.26 -2.20 -6.04
CA GLY A 68 -13.36 -2.55 -7.47
C GLY A 68 -12.05 -2.46 -8.25
N PHE A 69 -10.98 -1.94 -7.65
CA PHE A 69 -9.68 -1.84 -8.29
C PHE A 69 -8.85 -3.11 -8.08
N ASP A 70 -8.03 -3.46 -9.07
CA ASP A 70 -7.09 -4.58 -8.96
C ASP A 70 -5.96 -4.26 -8.01
N VAL A 71 -5.43 -3.03 -8.09
CA VAL A 71 -4.35 -2.54 -7.23
C VAL A 71 -4.76 -1.21 -6.60
N VAL A 72 -4.56 -1.10 -5.29
CA VAL A 72 -4.71 0.15 -4.55
C VAL A 72 -3.36 0.57 -3.99
N ILE A 73 -2.94 1.79 -4.30
CA ILE A 73 -1.71 2.40 -3.78
C ILE A 73 -2.08 3.40 -2.70
N LEU A 74 -1.61 3.14 -1.48
CA LEU A 74 -1.83 3.98 -0.31
C LEU A 74 -0.49 4.50 0.22
N SER A 75 -0.38 5.82 0.43
CA SER A 75 0.76 6.39 1.13
C SER A 75 0.52 6.39 2.63
N LEU A 76 1.55 5.98 3.38
CA LEU A 76 1.52 6.03 4.84
C LEU A 76 1.65 7.49 5.29
N VAL A 77 0.55 8.01 5.83
CA VAL A 77 0.48 9.40 6.29
C VAL A 77 0.98 9.51 7.73
N GLY A 78 1.83 10.49 7.99
CA GLY A 78 2.18 10.87 9.36
C GLY A 78 3.31 10.08 9.99
N SER A 79 4.16 9.41 9.22
CA SER A 79 5.40 8.82 9.74
C SER A 79 6.39 9.94 10.10
N GLY A 80 6.50 10.26 11.39
CA GLY A 80 7.54 11.16 11.90
C GLY A 80 7.17 12.63 12.12
N VAL A 81 5.95 13.06 11.81
CA VAL A 81 5.52 14.45 12.05
C VAL A 81 4.30 14.47 12.98
N VAL A 82 4.36 15.27 14.03
CA VAL A 82 3.19 15.53 14.87
C VAL A 82 2.30 16.52 14.13
N PRO A 83 1.02 16.21 13.87
CA PRO A 83 0.12 17.13 13.19
C PRO A 83 -0.10 18.37 14.05
N MET A 84 0.13 19.55 13.49
CA MET A 84 -0.11 20.82 14.19
C MET A 84 -1.57 21.29 14.06
N ARG A 85 -2.33 20.72 13.11
CA ARG A 85 -3.75 21.04 12.88
C ARG A 85 -4.62 19.85 13.19
N ALA A 86 -5.79 20.09 13.77
CA ALA A 86 -6.76 19.05 14.06
C ALA A 86 -7.22 18.28 12.80
N GLU A 87 -7.35 18.97 11.67
CA GLU A 87 -7.72 18.41 10.38
C GLU A 87 -6.69 17.37 9.89
N ASP A 88 -5.40 17.66 10.05
CA ASP A 88 -4.32 16.74 9.66
C ASP A 88 -4.28 15.51 10.59
N ALA A 89 -4.61 15.68 11.86
CA ALA A 89 -4.74 14.58 12.81
C ALA A 89 -5.90 13.65 12.43
N GLN A 90 -7.05 14.20 12.07
CA GLN A 90 -8.22 13.45 11.61
C GLN A 90 -7.95 12.73 10.30
N TRP A 91 -7.34 13.40 9.33
CA TRP A 91 -6.96 12.79 8.07
C TRP A 91 -6.02 11.61 8.27
N ARG A 92 -4.99 11.77 9.10
CA ARG A 92 -4.05 10.71 9.46
C ARG A 92 -4.76 9.50 10.08
N GLU A 93 -5.67 9.74 11.02
CA GLU A 93 -6.44 8.67 11.66
C GLU A 93 -7.32 7.93 10.65
N ARG A 94 -8.06 8.65 9.81
CA ARG A 94 -8.91 8.07 8.77
C ARG A 94 -8.08 7.30 7.73
N ALA A 95 -6.93 7.82 7.31
CA ALA A 95 -6.02 7.13 6.40
C ALA A 95 -5.47 5.83 7.00
N GLY A 96 -5.15 5.82 8.30
CA GLY A 96 -4.76 4.61 9.02
C GLY A 96 -5.88 3.58 9.06
N ARG A 97 -7.11 3.98 9.37
CA ARG A 97 -8.29 3.10 9.37
C ARG A 97 -8.57 2.52 7.99
N LEU A 98 -8.51 3.36 6.95
CA LEU A 98 -8.65 2.90 5.56
C LEU A 98 -7.57 1.87 5.20
N GLY A 99 -6.31 2.13 5.59
CA GLY A 99 -5.20 1.19 5.35
C GLY A 99 -5.45 -0.18 6.00
N CYS A 100 -5.94 -0.20 7.23
CA CYS A 100 -6.30 -1.45 7.92
C CYS A 100 -7.46 -2.17 7.22
N ALA A 101 -8.49 -1.44 6.81
CA ALA A 101 -9.66 -2.01 6.13
C ALA A 101 -9.29 -2.58 4.74
N LEU A 102 -8.46 -1.86 3.98
CA LEU A 102 -7.93 -2.34 2.70
C LEU A 102 -7.04 -3.58 2.87
N ALA A 103 -6.15 -3.57 3.87
CA ALA A 103 -5.27 -4.71 4.14
C ALA A 103 -6.05 -5.97 4.55
N ALA A 104 -7.17 -5.82 5.27
CA ALA A 104 -8.05 -6.92 5.61
C ALA A 104 -8.69 -7.55 4.36
N ARG A 105 -9.10 -6.74 3.38
CA ARG A 105 -9.77 -7.18 2.14
C ARG A 105 -8.81 -7.63 1.05
N ALA A 106 -7.58 -7.11 1.03
CA ALA A 106 -6.59 -7.45 0.03
C ALA A 106 -6.12 -8.91 0.15
N ASP A 107 -5.96 -9.59 -0.98
CA ASP A 107 -5.37 -10.92 -1.07
C ASP A 107 -3.84 -10.84 -0.91
N VAL A 108 -3.25 -9.79 -1.47
CA VAL A 108 -1.81 -9.52 -1.41
C VAL A 108 -1.58 -8.12 -0.87
N VAL A 109 -0.68 -7.98 0.12
CA VAL A 109 -0.24 -6.67 0.64
C VAL A 109 1.27 -6.58 0.53
N VAL A 110 1.73 -5.52 -0.12
CA VAL A 110 3.16 -5.23 -0.30
C VAL A 110 3.49 -3.88 0.34
N ARG A 111 4.53 -3.86 1.15
CA ARG A 111 5.13 -2.64 1.68
C ARG A 111 6.34 -2.27 0.84
N MET A 112 6.39 -1.01 0.41
CA MET A 112 7.53 -0.44 -0.31
C MET A 112 8.43 0.34 0.63
N THR A 113 9.71 0.01 0.65
CA THR A 113 10.73 0.75 1.40
C THR A 113 11.91 1.00 0.46
N CYS A 114 12.20 2.26 0.16
CA CYS A 114 13.34 2.66 -0.69
C CYS A 114 13.40 1.89 -2.04
N GLY A 115 12.26 1.67 -2.69
CA GLY A 115 12.16 0.94 -3.95
C GLY A 115 12.10 -0.59 -3.81
N ILE A 116 12.30 -1.12 -2.59
CA ILE A 116 12.33 -2.56 -2.33
C ILE A 116 10.94 -3.01 -1.87
N PRO A 117 10.29 -3.98 -2.58
CA PRO A 117 9.02 -4.56 -2.17
C PRO A 117 9.22 -5.59 -1.06
N GLN A 118 8.38 -5.53 -0.05
CA GLN A 118 8.25 -6.53 1.00
C GLN A 118 6.82 -7.04 1.03
N VAL A 119 6.61 -8.32 0.76
CA VAL A 119 5.28 -8.95 0.89
C VAL A 119 4.99 -9.17 2.36
N ILE A 120 3.89 -8.60 2.86
CA ILE A 120 3.46 -8.74 4.26
C ILE A 120 2.18 -9.55 4.41
N LYS A 121 1.44 -9.79 3.32
CA LYS A 121 0.28 -10.69 3.26
C LYS A 121 0.18 -11.32 1.88
N GLY A 122 -0.19 -12.59 1.81
CA GLY A 122 -0.40 -13.31 0.56
C GLY A 122 0.90 -13.69 -0.15
N ASN A 123 0.77 -13.99 -1.45
CA ASN A 123 1.89 -14.35 -2.31
C ASN A 123 1.91 -13.41 -3.53
N LEU A 124 3.07 -12.91 -3.91
CA LEU A 124 3.22 -12.02 -5.06
C LEU A 124 2.91 -12.72 -6.41
N ALA A 125 2.97 -14.05 -6.45
CA ALA A 125 2.52 -14.81 -7.60
C ALA A 125 1.03 -14.62 -7.91
N ASP A 126 0.23 -14.39 -6.87
CA ASP A 126 -1.22 -14.17 -6.95
C ASP A 126 -1.58 -12.70 -7.19
N ALA A 127 -0.58 -11.83 -7.31
CA ALA A 127 -0.81 -10.41 -7.56
C ALA A 127 -1.41 -10.18 -8.95
N PRO A 128 -2.35 -9.23 -9.08
CA PRO A 128 -2.88 -8.84 -10.38
C PRO A 128 -1.78 -8.32 -11.29
N ARG A 129 -1.94 -8.57 -12.59
CA ARG A 129 -0.97 -8.16 -13.62
C ARG A 129 -1.64 -7.25 -14.64
N GLY A 130 -0.92 -6.26 -15.08
CA GLY A 130 -1.31 -5.43 -16.22
C GLY A 130 -1.08 -6.13 -17.54
N THR A 131 -1.55 -5.51 -18.62
CA THR A 131 -1.46 -6.03 -20.00
C THR A 131 -0.09 -5.83 -20.66
N GLN A 132 0.77 -4.98 -20.11
CA GLN A 132 2.10 -4.71 -20.64
C GLN A 132 3.13 -5.72 -20.11
N GLY A 133 3.09 -6.93 -20.69
CA GLY A 133 4.15 -7.91 -20.61
C GLY A 133 4.44 -8.50 -19.23
N ALA A 134 4.72 -9.79 -19.21
CA ALA A 134 5.36 -10.41 -18.06
C ALA A 134 6.73 -9.75 -17.86
N GLY A 135 6.81 -8.82 -16.92
CA GLY A 135 8.09 -8.28 -16.45
C GLY A 135 9.01 -9.44 -16.05
N ALA A 136 10.32 -9.20 -16.09
CA ALA A 136 11.31 -10.16 -15.62
C ALA A 136 10.87 -10.80 -14.28
N PRO A 137 11.19 -12.06 -14.04
CA PRO A 137 10.81 -12.75 -12.81
C PRO A 137 11.20 -11.89 -11.60
N LEU A 138 10.24 -11.71 -10.69
CA LEU A 138 10.46 -10.92 -9.49
C LEU A 138 11.25 -11.79 -8.50
N GLU A 139 12.51 -11.47 -8.30
CA GLU A 139 13.28 -12.05 -7.20
C GLU A 139 12.98 -11.27 -5.91
N VAL A 140 12.30 -11.93 -4.99
CA VAL A 140 12.05 -11.39 -3.64
C VAL A 140 13.05 -12.02 -2.69
N VAL A 141 14.02 -11.25 -2.25
CA VAL A 141 15.00 -11.70 -1.25
C VAL A 141 14.42 -11.44 0.14
N PHE A 142 14.06 -12.50 0.85
CA PHE A 142 13.73 -12.43 2.27
C PHE A 142 15.03 -12.44 3.08
N VAL A 143 15.40 -11.28 3.61
CA VAL A 143 16.51 -11.21 4.56
C VAL A 143 15.95 -11.42 5.96
N ARG A 144 16.14 -12.63 6.50
CA ARG A 144 15.95 -12.89 7.92
C ARG A 144 17.25 -12.55 8.61
N HIS A 145 17.23 -11.67 9.62
CA HIS A 145 18.42 -11.49 10.44
C HIS A 145 18.80 -12.83 11.09
N GLY A 146 20.08 -13.14 11.06
CA GLY A 146 20.59 -14.37 11.70
C GLY A 146 20.31 -14.37 13.21
N ALA A 147 20.13 -15.58 13.75
CA ALA A 147 20.08 -15.72 15.19
C ALA A 147 21.41 -15.23 15.80
N THR A 148 21.32 -14.34 16.79
CA THR A 148 22.43 -13.98 17.64
C THR A 148 22.44 -14.89 18.87
N ALA A 149 23.58 -15.04 19.56
CA ALA A 149 23.67 -15.84 20.77
C ALA A 149 22.58 -15.52 21.82
N GLY A 150 22.13 -14.26 21.89
CA GLY A 150 21.02 -13.84 22.76
C GLY A 150 19.64 -14.30 22.30
N THR A 151 19.47 -14.66 21.02
CA THR A 151 18.21 -15.14 20.45
C THR A 151 17.98 -16.61 20.80
N GLU A 152 19.04 -17.41 20.89
CA GLU A 152 18.98 -18.82 21.27
C GLU A 152 18.60 -18.99 22.75
N ASP A 153 19.05 -18.07 23.61
CA ASP A 153 18.79 -18.09 25.05
C ASP A 153 17.53 -17.31 25.47
N HIS A 154 16.72 -16.80 24.54
CA HIS A 154 15.60 -15.91 24.80
C HIS A 154 15.94 -14.67 25.64
N ARG A 155 17.19 -14.20 25.59
CA ARG A 155 17.65 -13.00 26.29
C ARG A 155 17.60 -11.81 25.35
N TYR A 156 16.89 -10.77 25.74
CA TYR A 156 16.99 -9.48 25.10
C TYR A 156 18.32 -8.82 25.49
N SER A 157 19.18 -8.55 24.52
CA SER A 157 20.32 -7.66 24.70
C SER A 157 19.81 -6.22 24.77
N GLY A 158 19.28 -5.82 25.92
CA GLY A 158 19.09 -4.41 26.24
C GLY A 158 20.46 -3.78 26.46
N ALA A 159 20.64 -2.50 26.06
CA ALA A 159 21.84 -1.74 26.34
C ALA A 159 22.11 -1.76 27.85
N GLY A 160 23.09 -2.56 28.25
CA GLY A 160 23.65 -2.49 29.59
C GLY A 160 24.38 -1.18 29.74
N THR A 161 24.14 -0.50 30.81
CA THR A 161 24.92 0.65 31.33
C THR A 161 26.38 0.31 31.48
#